data_233b3fd2f21910892d0c4e4bfcc1f06c
#
_entry.id   233b3fd2f21910892d0c4e4bfcc1f06c
#
_cell.length_a   1.000
_cell.length_b   1.000
_cell.length_c   1.000
_cell.angle_alpha   90.00
_cell.angle_beta   90.00
_cell.angle_gamma   90.00
#
_symmetry.space_group_name_H-M   'P 1'
#
loop_
_entity.id
_entity.type
_entity.pdbx_description
1 polymer ?
#
loop_
_entity_poly.entity_id
_entity_poly.type
_entity_poly.pdbx_seq_one_letter_code
_entity_poly.pdbx_strand_id
1 'polypeptide(L)'
;MRILSVTAQKPHSTGSGVFLTETVRAFARLGHENAVVAGVAPDDSTVFPEGTRFYPVQFGTPELPFPVAGMSDEMPYESTRYRDMTPEMAEQFEHAFALVLRRAV
;
A
#
# COMPACT_ATOMS: atom_id res chain seq x y z
N MET A 1 -16.36 -2.59 14.46
CA MET A 1 -15.64 -3.67 13.73
C MET A 1 -14.20 -3.22 13.52
N ARG A 2 -13.27 -4.14 13.49
CA ARG A 2 -11.88 -3.83 13.12
C ARG A 2 -11.65 -4.27 11.69
N ILE A 3 -11.19 -3.34 10.85
CA ILE A 3 -11.08 -3.56 9.41
C ILE A 3 -9.63 -3.32 8.99
N LEU A 4 -9.05 -4.30 8.30
CA LEU A 4 -7.74 -4.18 7.67
C LEU A 4 -7.93 -4.07 6.16
N SER A 5 -7.43 -2.99 5.59
CA SER A 5 -7.43 -2.77 4.13
C SER A 5 -6.00 -2.88 3.61
N VAL A 6 -5.81 -3.64 2.54
CA VAL A 6 -4.48 -3.92 1.98
C VAL A 6 -4.47 -3.56 0.51
N THR A 7 -3.44 -2.84 0.07
CA THR A 7 -3.18 -2.60 -1.34
C THR A 7 -1.67 -2.62 -1.62
N ALA A 8 -1.30 -3.12 -2.78
CA ALA A 8 0.08 -3.07 -3.23
C ALA A 8 0.45 -1.72 -3.87
N GLN A 9 -0.53 -0.88 -4.15
CA GLN A 9 -0.36 0.39 -4.84
C GLN A 9 -0.35 1.55 -3.87
N LYS A 10 0.13 2.72 -4.36
CA LYS A 10 0.08 3.95 -3.58
C LYS A 10 -1.37 4.36 -3.29
N PRO A 11 -1.70 4.70 -2.05
CA PRO A 11 -2.99 5.33 -1.73
C PRO A 11 -3.09 6.69 -2.42
N HIS A 12 -4.31 7.13 -2.68
CA HIS A 12 -4.65 8.47 -3.24
C HIS A 12 -4.25 8.71 -4.69
N SER A 13 -3.48 7.83 -5.33
CA SER A 13 -2.82 8.15 -6.60
C SER A 13 -3.56 7.67 -7.84
N THR A 14 -4.45 6.69 -7.72
CA THR A 14 -5.20 6.09 -8.84
C THR A 14 -6.64 5.89 -8.43
N GLY A 15 -7.48 5.40 -9.36
CA GLY A 15 -8.86 5.07 -9.04
C GLY A 15 -8.98 4.12 -7.85
N SER A 16 -8.17 3.08 -7.80
CA SER A 16 -8.16 2.13 -6.68
C SER A 16 -7.62 2.76 -5.40
N GLY A 17 -6.61 3.61 -5.50
CA GLY A 17 -6.06 4.32 -4.34
C GLY A 17 -7.04 5.32 -3.75
N VAL A 18 -7.75 6.05 -4.60
CA VAL A 18 -8.82 6.97 -4.18
C VAL A 18 -9.98 6.20 -3.56
N PHE A 19 -10.38 5.09 -4.17
CA PHE A 19 -11.44 4.23 -3.64
C PHE A 19 -11.08 3.73 -2.24
N LEU A 20 -9.86 3.26 -2.03
CA LEU A 20 -9.39 2.82 -0.71
C LEU A 20 -9.52 3.94 0.32
N THR A 21 -9.02 5.13 -0.01
CA THR A 21 -9.03 6.27 0.90
C THR A 21 -10.45 6.66 1.29
N GLU A 22 -11.35 6.74 0.31
CA GLU A 22 -12.75 7.09 0.57
C GLU A 22 -13.47 5.99 1.36
N THR A 23 -13.13 4.73 1.12
CA THR A 23 -13.68 3.60 1.87
C THR A 23 -13.25 3.65 3.35
N VAL A 24 -11.97 3.92 3.61
CA VAL A 24 -11.47 4.06 4.98
C VAL A 24 -12.16 5.22 5.70
N ARG A 25 -12.35 6.36 5.01
CA ARG A 25 -13.10 7.49 5.58
C ARG A 25 -14.53 7.12 5.93
N ALA A 26 -15.21 6.39 5.06
CA ALA A 26 -16.58 5.95 5.31
C ALA A 26 -16.64 5.02 6.53
N PHE A 27 -15.73 4.07 6.63
CA PHE A 27 -15.65 3.18 7.79
C PHE A 27 -15.38 3.94 9.08
N ALA A 28 -14.52 4.94 9.04
CA ALA A 28 -14.23 5.78 10.21
C ALA A 28 -15.48 6.56 10.65
N ARG A 29 -16.24 7.11 9.70
CA ARG A 29 -17.51 7.80 10.00
C ARG A 29 -18.55 6.87 10.65
N LEU A 30 -18.51 5.59 10.31
CA LEU A 30 -19.38 4.57 10.89
C LEU A 30 -18.86 4.03 12.23
N GLY A 31 -17.75 4.53 12.73
CA GLY A 31 -17.20 4.15 14.02
C GLY A 31 -16.36 2.89 14.03
N HIS A 32 -15.91 2.41 12.86
CA HIS A 32 -15.04 1.25 12.77
C HIS A 32 -13.58 1.62 13.02
N GLU A 33 -12.82 0.70 13.58
CA GLU A 33 -11.36 0.81 13.69
C GLU A 33 -10.72 0.37 12.38
N ASN A 34 -9.81 1.19 11.85
CA ASN A 34 -9.16 0.93 10.58
C ASN A 34 -7.66 0.73 10.74
N ALA A 35 -7.13 -0.25 10.01
CA ALA A 35 -5.71 -0.38 9.74
C ALA A 35 -5.52 -0.48 8.22
N VAL A 36 -4.46 0.09 7.69
CA VAL A 36 -4.15 0.08 6.26
C VAL A 36 -2.73 -0.39 6.05
N VAL A 37 -2.54 -1.32 5.13
CA VAL A 37 -1.23 -1.73 4.61
C VAL A 37 -1.19 -1.31 3.15
N ALA A 38 -0.21 -0.52 2.77
CA ALA A 38 -0.11 -0.02 1.39
C ALA A 38 1.35 0.16 0.96
N GLY A 39 1.60 0.01 -0.34
CA GLY A 39 2.89 0.29 -0.93
C GLY A 39 3.12 1.80 -1.07
N VAL A 40 4.30 2.26 -0.68
CA VAL A 40 4.69 3.68 -0.75
C VAL A 40 6.15 3.82 -1.15
N ALA A 41 6.51 4.97 -1.69
CA ALA A 41 7.91 5.36 -1.85
C ALA A 41 8.42 6.01 -0.56
N PRO A 42 9.75 6.10 -0.34
CA PRO A 42 10.28 6.61 0.93
C PRO A 42 9.87 8.06 1.25
N ASP A 43 9.61 8.88 0.22
CA ASP A 43 9.25 10.29 0.38
C ASP A 43 7.74 10.55 0.28
N ASP A 44 6.93 9.50 0.15
CA ASP A 44 5.48 9.67 0.09
C ASP A 44 4.93 10.05 1.46
N SER A 45 3.95 10.94 1.43
CA SER A 45 3.12 11.22 2.59
C SER A 45 1.69 10.77 2.32
N THR A 46 1.06 10.16 3.30
CA THR A 46 -0.32 9.70 3.20
C THR A 46 -1.13 10.27 4.35
N VAL A 47 -2.38 10.66 4.06
CA VAL A 47 -3.27 11.20 5.06
C VAL A 47 -4.52 10.33 5.15
N PHE A 48 -4.69 9.66 6.26
CA PHE A 48 -5.89 8.90 6.60
C PHE A 48 -6.61 9.57 7.76
N PRO A 49 -7.90 9.23 8.00
CA PRO A 49 -8.61 9.75 9.16
C PRO A 49 -7.87 9.49 10.46
N GLU A 50 -8.04 10.39 11.42
CA GLU A 50 -7.47 10.23 12.76
C GLU A 50 -7.87 8.86 13.35
N GLY A 51 -6.93 8.20 13.99
CA GLY A 51 -7.15 6.86 14.56
C GLY A 51 -6.86 5.72 13.62
N THR A 52 -6.62 5.98 12.34
CA THR A 52 -6.22 4.95 11.38
C THR A 52 -4.79 4.51 11.66
N ARG A 53 -4.57 3.20 11.79
CA ARG A 53 -3.23 2.64 11.89
C ARG A 53 -2.70 2.40 10.50
N PHE A 54 -1.63 3.09 10.13
CA PHE A 54 -1.03 2.94 8.81
C PHE A 54 0.29 2.18 8.90
N TYR A 55 0.38 1.10 8.13
CA TYR A 55 1.56 0.23 8.05
C TYR A 55 2.09 0.29 6.61
N PRO A 56 3.04 1.17 6.31
CA PRO A 56 3.59 1.29 4.97
C PRO A 56 4.49 0.11 4.62
N VAL A 57 4.42 -0.34 3.37
CA VAL A 57 5.42 -1.20 2.75
C VAL A 57 6.27 -0.32 1.86
N GLN A 58 7.50 -0.04 2.27
CA GLN A 58 8.35 0.94 1.59
C GLN A 58 9.13 0.32 0.45
N PHE A 59 8.82 0.73 -0.76
CA PHE A 59 9.58 0.42 -1.96
C PHE A 59 10.74 1.41 -2.13
N GLY A 60 11.75 1.03 -2.93
CA GLY A 60 12.93 1.88 -3.11
C GLY A 60 13.88 1.83 -1.93
N THR A 61 13.83 0.79 -1.13
CA THR A 61 14.70 0.52 0.03
C THR A 61 15.59 -0.69 -0.25
N PRO A 62 16.62 -0.96 0.56
CA PRO A 62 17.45 -2.16 0.37
C PRO A 62 16.66 -3.47 0.41
N GLU A 63 15.58 -3.55 1.18
CA GLU A 63 14.74 -4.74 1.30
C GLU A 63 13.82 -4.92 0.10
N LEU A 64 13.47 -3.83 -0.57
CA LEU A 64 12.52 -3.82 -1.69
C LEU A 64 13.00 -2.79 -2.73
N PRO A 65 14.12 -3.10 -3.46
CA PRO A 65 14.88 -2.09 -4.20
C PRO A 65 14.32 -1.77 -5.59
N PHE A 66 13.01 -1.60 -5.71
CA PHE A 66 12.37 -1.20 -6.96
C PHE A 66 11.14 -0.33 -6.65
N PRO A 67 10.64 0.43 -7.66
CA PRO A 67 9.48 1.30 -7.47
C PRO A 67 8.20 0.54 -7.11
N VAL A 68 7.25 1.25 -6.51
CA VAL A 68 5.95 0.72 -6.12
C VAL A 68 5.26 0.04 -7.29
N ALA A 69 4.65 -1.12 -7.03
CA ALA A 69 3.92 -1.86 -8.06
C ALA A 69 2.75 -1.06 -8.62
N GLY A 70 2.54 -1.16 -9.93
CA GLY A 70 1.43 -0.53 -10.64
C GLY A 70 0.67 -1.54 -11.44
N MET A 71 -0.66 -1.39 -11.52
CA MET A 71 -1.52 -2.33 -12.24
C MET A 71 -1.50 -2.15 -13.76
N SER A 72 -1.07 -1.00 -14.25
CA SER A 72 -1.02 -0.72 -15.69
C SER A 72 0.38 -0.30 -16.11
N ASP A 73 0.63 -0.31 -17.43
CA ASP A 73 1.91 0.05 -17.98
C ASP A 73 2.27 1.52 -17.73
N GLU A 74 1.27 2.37 -17.63
CA GLU A 74 1.42 3.79 -17.33
C GLU A 74 0.71 4.12 -16.03
N MET A 75 1.47 4.67 -15.10
CA MET A 75 0.99 5.08 -13.78
C MET A 75 1.34 6.55 -13.55
N PRO A 76 0.59 7.28 -12.70
CA PRO A 76 0.91 8.67 -12.39
C PRO A 76 2.12 8.84 -11.49
N TYR A 77 2.89 7.79 -11.26
CA TYR A 77 4.13 7.78 -10.47
C TYR A 77 5.08 6.75 -11.06
N GLU A 78 6.35 6.83 -10.71
CA GLU A 78 7.32 5.81 -11.09
C GLU A 78 6.90 4.47 -10.48
N SER A 79 6.72 3.45 -11.32
CA SER A 79 6.15 2.17 -10.89
C SER A 79 6.87 0.98 -11.50
N THR A 80 6.71 -0.16 -10.85
CA THR A 80 7.17 -1.46 -11.37
C THR A 80 5.97 -2.19 -11.97
N ARG A 81 6.08 -2.59 -13.23
CA ARG A 81 5.04 -3.41 -13.88
C ARG A 81 5.19 -4.84 -13.43
N TYR A 82 4.06 -5.49 -13.11
CA TYR A 82 4.08 -6.88 -12.68
C TYR A 82 4.76 -7.81 -13.70
N ARG A 83 4.57 -7.54 -14.99
CA ARG A 83 5.21 -8.36 -16.04
C ARG A 83 6.73 -8.25 -16.08
N ASP A 84 7.30 -7.19 -15.49
CA ASP A 84 8.74 -6.98 -15.41
C ASP A 84 9.35 -7.52 -14.12
N MET A 85 8.55 -8.03 -13.21
CA MET A 85 9.05 -8.61 -11.97
C MET A 85 9.75 -9.92 -12.25
N THR A 86 10.99 -10.03 -11.81
CA THR A 86 11.74 -11.28 -11.79
C THR A 86 11.24 -12.15 -10.62
N PRO A 87 11.54 -13.47 -10.62
CA PRO A 87 11.22 -14.31 -9.46
C PRO A 87 11.81 -13.78 -8.15
N GLU A 88 13.03 -13.23 -8.19
CA GLU A 88 13.65 -12.62 -7.01
C GLU A 88 12.87 -11.40 -6.51
N MET A 89 12.45 -10.52 -7.42
CA MET A 89 11.62 -9.36 -7.07
C MET A 89 10.29 -9.78 -6.46
N ALA A 90 9.66 -10.81 -7.01
CA ALA A 90 8.40 -11.35 -6.47
C ALA A 90 8.58 -11.89 -5.05
N GLU A 91 9.69 -12.58 -4.77
CA GLU A 91 10.00 -13.04 -3.42
C GLU A 91 10.22 -11.90 -2.44
N GLN A 92 10.94 -10.87 -2.86
CA GLN A 92 11.16 -9.66 -2.05
C GLN A 92 9.85 -8.96 -1.73
N PHE A 93 8.97 -8.83 -2.73
CA PHE A 93 7.64 -8.25 -2.59
C PHE A 93 6.81 -9.04 -1.58
N GLU A 94 6.71 -10.35 -1.76
CA GLU A 94 5.95 -11.22 -0.86
C GLU A 94 6.46 -11.14 0.56
N HIS A 95 7.78 -11.20 0.74
CA HIS A 95 8.39 -11.16 2.05
C HIS A 95 8.13 -9.83 2.77
N ALA A 96 8.28 -8.71 2.06
CA ALA A 96 8.06 -7.39 2.63
C ALA A 96 6.60 -7.21 3.09
N PHE A 97 5.64 -7.61 2.26
CA PHE A 97 4.23 -7.54 2.62
C PHE A 97 3.89 -8.48 3.78
N ALA A 98 4.44 -9.70 3.78
CA ALA A 98 4.21 -10.65 4.87
C ALA A 98 4.69 -10.10 6.22
N LEU A 99 5.84 -9.47 6.27
CA LEU A 99 6.36 -8.87 7.50
C LEU A 99 5.45 -7.77 8.03
N VAL A 100 5.00 -6.88 7.14
CA VAL A 100 4.12 -5.77 7.52
C VAL A 100 2.74 -6.28 7.94
N LEU A 101 2.20 -7.25 7.21
CA LEU A 101 0.90 -7.85 7.56
C LEU A 101 0.93 -8.48 8.95
N ARG A 102 2.02 -9.12 9.34
CA ARG A 102 2.16 -9.68 10.70
C ARG A 102 2.10 -8.61 11.78
N ARG A 103 2.59 -7.41 11.50
CA ARG A 103 2.51 -6.29 12.45
C ARG A 103 1.09 -5.73 12.55
N ALA A 104 0.34 -5.82 11.46
CA ALA A 104 -0.99 -5.21 11.37
C ALA A 104 -2.09 -6.07 11.99
N VAL A 105 -1.88 -7.34 12.16
CA VAL A 105 -2.89 -8.26 12.72
C VAL A 105 -2.61 -8.71 14.14
#